data_e1e8f9abb58805b8f164e97d7201414d
#
_entry.id   e1e8f9abb58805b8f164e97d7201414d
#
_cell.length_a   1.000
_cell.length_b   1.000
_cell.length_c   1.000
_cell.angle_alpha   90.00
_cell.angle_beta   90.00
_cell.angle_gamma   90.00
#
_symmetry.space_group_name_H-M   'P 1'
#
loop_
_entity.id
_entity.type
_entity.pdbx_description
1 polymer ?
#
loop_
_entity_poly.entity_id
_entity_poly.type
_entity_poly.pdbx_seq_one_letter_code
_entity_poly.pdbx_strand_id
1 'polypeptide(L)'
;MENHWKGIPELPNTFGEERIIRVCDNVSLRVFIWEPIEKSSDTPILMVPGWGSVFEGWRPLITEWSQRRKIIYVETREKASARFDNKMKQKDFTISMYVNDIAEIINKLGIEDNFHLFSSSLGSTIIIHALQERKISGKSSIFLAPNQKFRFPIWAKILIKLPLPKITLRWLIKIAIWAVERKVTEEGQKIRYRRTLISQNYERIRFSARYLMGYSLPENLSNINIPCANLTAESDKLHGSEDVDFISEKIPNLQIIPIPSNQYAHQADVLKEIDSFQSILENNEQM
;
A
#
# COMPACT_ATOMS: atom_id res chain seq x y z
N MET A 1 2.73 -22.38 10.54
CA MET A 1 2.55 -21.05 9.95
C MET A 1 3.59 -20.16 10.59
N GLU A 2 4.57 -19.73 9.82
CA GLU A 2 5.51 -18.71 10.28
C GLU A 2 4.71 -17.47 10.66
N ASN A 3 4.92 -17.00 11.87
CA ASN A 3 4.13 -15.91 12.43
C ASN A 3 4.80 -14.59 11.99
N HIS A 4 4.63 -14.21 10.72
CA HIS A 4 5.18 -12.99 10.11
C HIS A 4 4.77 -11.69 10.85
N TRP A 5 3.98 -11.84 11.92
CA TRP A 5 3.36 -10.74 12.64
C TRP A 5 3.95 -10.49 14.03
N LYS A 6 5.04 -11.15 14.40
CA LYS A 6 5.70 -10.93 15.68
C LYS A 6 6.87 -9.97 15.56
N GLY A 7 6.70 -8.80 16.17
CA GLY A 7 7.75 -7.79 16.29
C GLY A 7 8.03 -7.03 14.99
N ILE A 8 8.92 -6.07 15.08
CA ILE A 8 9.42 -5.33 13.93
C ILE A 8 10.54 -6.14 13.24
N PRO A 9 10.56 -6.21 11.90
CA PRO A 9 11.70 -6.77 11.18
C PRO A 9 12.97 -5.95 11.42
N GLU A 10 14.05 -6.62 11.84
CA GLU A 10 15.36 -5.99 11.95
C GLU A 10 15.91 -5.67 10.56
N LEU A 11 16.44 -4.45 10.41
CA LEU A 11 17.11 -3.99 9.21
C LEU A 11 18.50 -3.44 9.57
N PRO A 12 19.50 -3.63 8.70
CA PRO A 12 20.86 -3.18 8.96
C PRO A 12 20.94 -1.66 9.09
N ASN A 13 21.80 -1.17 9.99
CA ASN A 13 22.09 0.25 10.19
C ASN A 13 20.85 1.12 10.51
N THR A 14 19.84 0.54 11.15
CA THR A 14 18.61 1.26 11.53
C THR A 14 18.19 0.97 12.95
N PHE A 15 17.52 1.95 13.56
CA PHE A 15 16.69 1.74 14.75
C PHE A 15 15.27 1.44 14.32
N GLY A 16 14.74 0.28 14.71
CA GLY A 16 13.38 -0.14 14.41
C GLY A 16 12.45 0.05 15.59
N GLU A 17 11.28 0.65 15.39
CA GLU A 17 10.21 0.79 16.38
C GLU A 17 8.89 0.26 15.82
N GLU A 18 8.20 -0.60 16.58
CA GLU A 18 6.83 -1.01 16.32
C GLU A 18 5.87 -0.18 17.15
N ARG A 19 4.93 0.50 16.51
CA ARG A 19 3.83 1.21 17.19
C ARG A 19 2.49 0.58 16.86
N ILE A 20 1.65 0.42 17.88
CA ILE A 20 0.24 0.07 17.73
C ILE A 20 -0.56 1.35 17.95
N ILE A 21 -1.04 1.91 16.86
CA ILE A 21 -1.73 3.21 16.85
C ILE A 21 -3.23 2.98 16.81
N ARG A 22 -3.96 3.53 17.79
CA ARG A 22 -5.42 3.52 17.81
C ARG A 22 -5.95 4.55 16.82
N VAL A 23 -6.62 4.10 15.77
CA VAL A 23 -7.10 4.96 14.67
C VAL A 23 -8.58 5.33 14.79
N CYS A 24 -9.33 4.59 15.61
CA CYS A 24 -10.69 4.92 16.02
C CYS A 24 -11.04 4.13 17.29
N ASP A 25 -12.25 4.31 17.83
CA ASP A 25 -12.67 3.73 19.12
C ASP A 25 -12.46 2.22 19.27
N ASN A 26 -12.49 1.48 18.17
CA ASN A 26 -12.43 0.02 18.20
C ASN A 26 -11.38 -0.59 17.27
N VAL A 27 -10.50 0.22 16.68
CA VAL A 27 -9.46 -0.28 15.75
C VAL A 27 -8.11 0.31 16.10
N SER A 28 -7.10 -0.57 16.17
CA SER A 28 -5.70 -0.16 16.26
C SER A 28 -4.92 -0.82 15.13
N LEU A 29 -4.02 -0.07 14.52
CA LEU A 29 -3.18 -0.51 13.40
C LEU A 29 -1.72 -0.56 13.82
N ARG A 30 -0.98 -1.46 13.19
CA ARG A 30 0.44 -1.59 13.37
C ARG A 30 1.19 -0.71 12.37
N VAL A 31 2.16 0.02 12.90
CA VAL A 31 3.06 0.86 12.13
C VAL A 31 4.48 0.47 12.48
N PHE A 32 5.30 0.21 11.48
CA PHE A 32 6.73 0.04 11.63
C PHE A 32 7.44 1.34 11.27
N ILE A 33 8.41 1.73 12.10
CA ILE A 33 9.23 2.91 11.88
C ILE A 33 10.68 2.47 11.93
N TRP A 34 11.43 2.74 10.88
CA TRP A 34 12.88 2.57 10.86
C TRP A 34 13.53 3.94 10.68
N GLU A 35 14.49 4.23 11.51
CA GLU A 35 15.32 5.43 11.43
C GLU A 35 16.77 5.03 11.20
N PRO A 36 17.51 5.68 10.29
CA PRO A 36 18.91 5.40 10.11
C PRO A 36 19.69 5.71 11.41
N ILE A 37 20.72 4.90 11.71
CA ILE A 37 21.59 5.14 12.88
C ILE A 37 22.32 6.48 12.73
N GLU A 38 22.85 6.75 11.53
CA GLU A 38 23.40 8.05 11.19
C GLU A 38 22.26 9.02 10.90
N LYS A 39 22.22 10.14 11.62
CA LYS A 39 21.19 11.13 11.44
C LYS A 39 21.15 11.60 9.99
N SER A 40 19.99 11.44 9.35
CA SER A 40 19.70 11.97 8.03
C SER A 40 18.80 13.19 8.13
N SER A 41 19.06 14.19 7.30
CA SER A 41 18.17 15.33 7.09
C SER A 41 17.09 15.05 6.04
N ASP A 42 17.15 13.89 5.38
CA ASP A 42 16.22 13.54 4.30
C ASP A 42 14.78 13.46 4.82
N THR A 43 13.88 13.97 4.01
CA THR A 43 12.44 13.94 4.30
C THR A 43 11.94 12.51 4.48
N PRO A 44 11.19 12.21 5.57
CA PRO A 44 10.65 10.87 5.82
C PRO A 44 9.73 10.35 4.71
N ILE A 45 9.59 9.03 4.63
CA ILE A 45 8.64 8.37 3.74
C ILE A 45 7.51 7.75 4.56
N LEU A 46 6.26 8.09 4.25
CA LEU A 46 5.09 7.35 4.68
C LEU A 46 4.70 6.34 3.60
N MET A 47 4.83 5.05 3.92
CA MET A 47 4.58 3.96 2.98
C MET A 47 3.28 3.23 3.29
N VAL A 48 2.37 3.19 2.31
CA VAL A 48 1.09 2.47 2.39
C VAL A 48 1.04 1.37 1.33
N PRO A 49 1.27 0.11 1.70
CA PRO A 49 1.34 -1.01 0.76
C PRO A 49 -0.04 -1.46 0.26
N GLY A 50 -0.03 -2.32 -0.75
CA GLY A 50 -1.23 -2.85 -1.37
C GLY A 50 -2.08 -3.78 -0.49
N TRP A 51 -3.25 -4.16 -1.02
CA TRP A 51 -4.22 -5.04 -0.38
C TRP A 51 -3.61 -6.36 0.05
N GLY A 52 -3.69 -6.65 1.35
CA GLY A 52 -3.09 -7.84 1.92
C GLY A 52 -1.56 -7.96 1.79
N SER A 53 -0.88 -6.98 1.24
CA SER A 53 0.58 -6.99 1.08
C SER A 53 1.28 -7.10 2.43
N VAL A 54 2.35 -7.87 2.50
CA VAL A 54 3.14 -8.08 3.71
C VAL A 54 4.54 -7.47 3.55
N PHE A 55 5.15 -7.06 4.66
CA PHE A 55 6.45 -6.42 4.70
C PHE A 55 7.53 -7.19 3.91
N GLU A 56 7.53 -8.52 3.99
CA GLU A 56 8.52 -9.36 3.31
C GLU A 56 8.60 -9.14 1.79
N GLY A 57 7.51 -8.68 1.17
CA GLY A 57 7.50 -8.30 -0.24
C GLY A 57 8.23 -6.99 -0.53
N TRP A 58 8.44 -6.16 0.49
CA TRP A 58 9.06 -4.85 0.41
C TRP A 58 10.44 -4.81 1.05
N ARG A 59 10.86 -5.90 1.70
CA ARG A 59 12.14 -5.96 2.43
C ARG A 59 13.33 -5.47 1.62
N PRO A 60 13.55 -5.88 0.35
CA PRO A 60 14.72 -5.41 -0.40
C PRO A 60 14.74 -3.88 -0.58
N LEU A 61 13.60 -3.29 -0.94
CA LEU A 61 13.47 -1.84 -1.09
C LEU A 61 13.67 -1.11 0.25
N ILE A 62 12.93 -1.52 1.28
CA ILE A 62 12.95 -0.84 2.58
C ILE A 62 14.31 -0.97 3.25
N THR A 63 15.00 -2.11 3.09
CA THR A 63 16.34 -2.31 3.66
C THR A 63 17.34 -1.25 3.20
N GLU A 64 17.36 -0.93 1.90
CA GLU A 64 18.25 0.11 1.37
C GLU A 64 17.73 1.52 1.69
N TRP A 65 16.44 1.71 1.55
CA TRP A 65 15.85 3.03 1.74
C TRP A 65 15.97 3.53 3.19
N SER A 66 15.75 2.64 4.16
CA SER A 66 15.81 2.96 5.60
C SER A 66 17.21 3.30 6.12
N GLN A 67 18.28 2.97 5.39
CA GLN A 67 19.64 3.37 5.75
C GLN A 67 19.91 4.86 5.47
N ARG A 68 19.09 5.50 4.65
CA ARG A 68 19.26 6.90 4.24
C ARG A 68 18.24 7.83 4.85
N ARG A 69 17.01 7.37 5.07
CA ARG A 69 15.91 8.20 5.58
C ARG A 69 14.93 7.39 6.44
N LYS A 70 14.19 8.08 7.26
CA LYS A 70 13.13 7.49 8.07
C LYS A 70 12.02 6.92 7.20
N ILE A 71 11.67 5.65 7.43
CA ILE A 71 10.57 4.95 6.76
C ILE A 71 9.47 4.65 7.78
N ILE A 72 8.25 5.05 7.48
CA ILE A 72 7.04 4.80 8.25
C ILE A 72 6.15 3.88 7.42
N TYR A 73 6.12 2.59 7.75
CA TYR A 73 5.35 1.57 7.02
C TYR A 73 4.04 1.27 7.75
N VAL A 74 2.92 1.53 7.09
CA VAL A 74 1.59 1.37 7.68
C VAL A 74 0.96 0.06 7.26
N GLU A 75 0.58 -0.78 8.22
CA GLU A 75 -0.24 -1.95 7.96
C GLU A 75 -1.72 -1.59 8.07
N THR A 76 -2.42 -1.63 6.94
CA THR A 76 -3.83 -1.27 6.81
C THR A 76 -4.77 -2.28 7.48
N ARG A 77 -6.03 -1.87 7.74
CA ARG A 77 -6.99 -2.57 8.60
C ARG A 77 -7.40 -3.99 8.16
N GLU A 78 -7.23 -4.35 6.89
CA GLU A 78 -7.50 -5.70 6.41
C GLU A 78 -6.39 -6.70 6.77
N LYS A 79 -5.20 -6.21 7.16
CA LYS A 79 -4.08 -7.08 7.51
C LYS A 79 -4.32 -7.81 8.84
N ALA A 80 -3.68 -8.97 9.00
CA ALA A 80 -3.85 -9.80 10.17
C ALA A 80 -3.37 -9.14 11.47
N SER A 81 -2.46 -8.17 11.39
CA SER A 81 -1.92 -7.42 12.52
C SER A 81 -2.89 -6.39 13.12
N ALA A 82 -3.87 -5.89 12.35
CA ALA A 82 -4.84 -4.94 12.87
C ALA A 82 -5.60 -5.54 14.07
N ARG A 83 -5.92 -4.71 15.07
CA ARG A 83 -6.66 -5.13 16.27
C ARG A 83 -8.05 -4.51 16.24
N PHE A 84 -9.06 -5.32 16.43
CA PHE A 84 -10.46 -4.92 16.54
C PHE A 84 -10.97 -5.31 17.92
N ASP A 85 -11.41 -4.36 18.70
CA ASP A 85 -11.95 -4.62 20.04
C ASP A 85 -13.38 -5.19 19.98
N ASN A 86 -14.11 -4.88 18.90
CA ASN A 86 -15.48 -5.33 18.66
C ASN A 86 -15.56 -6.29 17.46
N LYS A 87 -16.69 -6.97 17.32
CA LYS A 87 -16.97 -7.82 16.16
C LYS A 87 -16.94 -6.98 14.87
N MET A 88 -16.06 -7.37 13.96
CA MET A 88 -15.88 -6.73 12.66
C MET A 88 -17.15 -6.82 11.81
N LYS A 89 -17.42 -5.75 11.06
CA LYS A 89 -18.52 -5.64 10.10
C LYS A 89 -17.99 -5.17 8.75
N GLN A 90 -18.74 -5.41 7.69
CA GLN A 90 -18.34 -4.97 6.34
C GLN A 90 -18.12 -3.46 6.25
N LYS A 91 -18.92 -2.66 6.95
CA LYS A 91 -18.80 -1.19 6.99
C LYS A 91 -17.46 -0.69 7.56
N ASP A 92 -16.75 -1.53 8.31
CA ASP A 92 -15.45 -1.18 8.87
C ASP A 92 -14.33 -1.19 7.81
N PHE A 93 -14.63 -1.63 6.56
CA PHE A 93 -13.67 -1.77 5.47
C PHE A 93 -14.00 -0.89 4.26
N THR A 94 -14.69 0.24 4.47
CA THR A 94 -14.93 1.24 3.41
C THR A 94 -13.69 2.09 3.17
N ILE A 95 -13.56 2.67 1.97
CA ILE A 95 -12.41 3.52 1.64
C ILE A 95 -12.27 4.70 2.61
N SER A 96 -13.38 5.31 3.02
CA SER A 96 -13.36 6.42 4.00
C SER A 96 -12.77 6.00 5.35
N MET A 97 -12.96 4.73 5.77
CA MET A 97 -12.35 4.22 6.98
C MET A 97 -10.83 4.06 6.84
N TYR A 98 -10.35 3.59 5.68
CA TYR A 98 -8.92 3.54 5.39
C TYR A 98 -8.30 4.93 5.33
N VAL A 99 -8.97 5.88 4.68
CA VAL A 99 -8.53 7.29 4.60
C VAL A 99 -8.41 7.91 5.99
N ASN A 100 -9.43 7.74 6.83
CA ASN A 100 -9.42 8.23 8.20
C ASN A 100 -8.30 7.58 9.04
N ASP A 101 -8.00 6.30 8.81
CA ASP A 101 -6.89 5.61 9.48
C ASP A 101 -5.54 6.28 9.17
N ILE A 102 -5.28 6.55 7.89
CA ILE A 102 -4.01 7.19 7.48
C ILE A 102 -3.92 8.60 8.07
N ALA A 103 -4.99 9.39 7.98
CA ALA A 103 -5.03 10.73 8.56
C ALA A 103 -4.77 10.70 10.08
N GLU A 104 -5.39 9.77 10.81
CA GLU A 104 -5.19 9.63 12.25
C GLU A 104 -3.77 9.16 12.62
N ILE A 105 -3.16 8.29 11.82
CA ILE A 105 -1.77 7.86 12.00
C ILE A 105 -0.83 9.06 11.82
N ILE A 106 -0.99 9.86 10.76
CA ILE A 106 -0.20 11.06 10.51
C ILE A 106 -0.30 12.01 11.70
N ASN A 107 -1.53 12.29 12.15
CA ASN A 107 -1.81 13.15 13.30
C ASN A 107 -1.12 12.64 14.58
N LYS A 108 -1.26 11.37 14.92
CA LYS A 108 -0.68 10.77 16.14
C LYS A 108 0.84 10.63 16.10
N LEU A 109 1.43 10.55 14.91
CA LEU A 109 2.88 10.57 14.76
C LEU A 109 3.46 11.98 14.79
N GLY A 110 2.62 13.02 14.63
CA GLY A 110 3.04 14.43 14.63
C GLY A 110 4.01 14.75 13.48
N ILE A 111 3.83 14.12 12.32
CA ILE A 111 4.76 14.30 11.18
C ILE A 111 4.34 15.45 10.26
N GLU A 112 3.20 16.11 10.55
CA GLU A 112 2.62 17.19 9.75
C GLU A 112 2.68 16.86 8.24
N ASP A 113 2.96 17.85 7.37
CA ASP A 113 3.06 17.65 5.92
C ASP A 113 4.50 17.44 5.43
N ASN A 114 5.46 17.28 6.35
CA ASN A 114 6.88 17.15 6.03
C ASN A 114 7.30 15.69 5.81
N PHE A 115 6.66 15.03 4.85
CA PHE A 115 7.00 13.68 4.41
C PHE A 115 6.62 13.47 2.95
N HIS A 116 7.25 12.49 2.29
CA HIS A 116 6.82 11.98 1.00
C HIS A 116 5.93 10.76 1.19
N LEU A 117 4.99 10.57 0.28
CA LEU A 117 4.11 9.40 0.23
C LEU A 117 4.63 8.40 -0.81
N PHE A 118 4.73 7.14 -0.41
CA PHE A 118 4.94 6.02 -1.34
C PHE A 118 3.86 4.97 -1.10
N SER A 119 3.17 4.57 -2.15
CA SER A 119 2.04 3.67 -2.00
C SER A 119 1.90 2.71 -3.17
N SER A 120 1.23 1.57 -2.94
CA SER A 120 0.98 0.61 -4.01
C SER A 120 -0.44 0.06 -4.01
N SER A 121 -1.00 -0.18 -5.19
CA SER A 121 -2.30 -0.83 -5.43
C SER A 121 -3.42 -0.22 -4.55
N LEU A 122 -4.04 -0.97 -3.63
CA LEU A 122 -5.02 -0.43 -2.69
C LEU A 122 -4.47 0.76 -1.89
N GLY A 123 -3.22 0.69 -1.46
CA GLY A 123 -2.57 1.81 -0.77
C GLY A 123 -2.57 3.09 -1.60
N SER A 124 -2.25 2.99 -2.91
CA SER A 124 -2.31 4.13 -3.83
C SER A 124 -3.74 4.65 -3.99
N THR A 125 -4.72 3.77 -4.11
CA THR A 125 -6.14 4.17 -4.17
C THR A 125 -6.57 4.91 -2.89
N ILE A 126 -6.13 4.46 -1.71
CA ILE A 126 -6.41 5.13 -0.44
C ILE A 126 -5.76 6.53 -0.40
N ILE A 127 -4.48 6.64 -0.77
CA ILE A 127 -3.76 7.92 -0.75
C ILE A 127 -4.37 8.91 -1.75
N ILE A 128 -4.66 8.47 -2.98
CA ILE A 128 -5.34 9.31 -3.99
C ILE A 128 -6.66 9.85 -3.43
N HIS A 129 -7.47 8.97 -2.82
CA HIS A 129 -8.76 9.37 -2.24
C HIS A 129 -8.57 10.33 -1.06
N ALA A 130 -7.59 10.09 -0.19
CA ALA A 130 -7.27 10.94 0.96
C ALA A 130 -6.78 12.33 0.55
N LEU A 131 -5.94 12.42 -0.49
CA LEU A 131 -5.47 13.69 -1.07
C LEU A 131 -6.62 14.44 -1.73
N GLN A 132 -7.48 13.75 -2.49
CA GLN A 132 -8.66 14.35 -3.13
C GLN A 132 -9.65 14.93 -2.09
N GLU A 133 -9.84 14.26 -0.96
CA GLU A 133 -10.66 14.75 0.15
C GLU A 133 -9.94 15.81 1.03
N ARG A 134 -8.68 16.13 0.74
CA ARG A 134 -7.82 17.02 1.54
C ARG A 134 -7.73 16.59 3.01
N LYS A 135 -7.78 15.29 3.26
CA LYS A 135 -7.63 14.69 4.59
C LYS A 135 -6.18 14.53 5.01
N ILE A 136 -5.29 14.43 4.03
CA ILE A 136 -3.85 14.38 4.19
C ILE A 136 -3.19 15.28 3.15
N SER A 137 -1.96 15.66 3.42
CA SER A 137 -1.06 16.32 2.47
C SER A 137 0.32 15.68 2.56
N GLY A 138 1.34 16.31 2.00
CA GLY A 138 2.73 15.87 2.01
C GLY A 138 3.52 16.61 0.93
N LYS A 139 4.85 16.42 0.90
CA LYS A 139 5.71 17.06 -0.10
C LYS A 139 5.50 16.50 -1.52
N SER A 140 5.30 15.20 -1.63
CA SER A 140 4.96 14.54 -2.90
C SER A 140 4.35 13.17 -2.67
N SER A 141 3.78 12.57 -3.73
CA SER A 141 3.26 11.22 -3.68
C SER A 141 3.70 10.39 -4.89
N ILE A 142 4.19 9.18 -4.63
CA ILE A 142 4.52 8.20 -5.66
C ILE A 142 3.55 7.04 -5.55
N PHE A 143 2.87 6.75 -6.65
CA PHE A 143 1.93 5.64 -6.78
C PHE A 143 2.56 4.49 -7.56
N LEU A 144 2.35 3.27 -7.11
CA LEU A 144 2.68 2.06 -7.85
C LEU A 144 1.39 1.29 -8.13
N ALA A 145 1.09 1.08 -9.40
CA ALA A 145 -0.06 0.31 -9.83
C ALA A 145 -1.38 0.69 -9.11
N PRO A 146 -1.78 1.97 -9.10
CA PRO A 146 -3.03 2.41 -8.49
C PRO A 146 -4.23 1.82 -9.23
N ASN A 147 -5.34 1.59 -8.51
CA ASN A 147 -6.55 1.07 -9.13
C ASN A 147 -7.66 2.13 -9.15
N GLN A 148 -8.18 2.45 -10.32
CA GLN A 148 -9.45 3.17 -10.45
C GLN A 148 -10.59 2.31 -9.93
N LYS A 149 -10.61 1.03 -10.34
CA LYS A 149 -11.62 0.02 -9.97
C LYS A 149 -10.95 -1.31 -9.66
N PHE A 150 -11.51 -2.05 -8.70
CA PHE A 150 -11.00 -3.37 -8.37
C PHE A 150 -11.71 -4.46 -9.21
N ARG A 151 -10.98 -5.09 -10.13
CA ARG A 151 -11.49 -6.09 -11.06
C ARG A 151 -11.36 -7.49 -10.49
N PHE A 152 -12.47 -8.09 -10.06
CA PHE A 152 -12.50 -9.48 -9.58
C PHE A 152 -13.10 -10.39 -10.65
N PRO A 153 -12.52 -11.58 -10.91
CA PRO A 153 -13.14 -12.59 -11.77
C PRO A 153 -14.54 -12.98 -11.25
N ILE A 154 -15.44 -13.37 -12.15
CA ILE A 154 -16.84 -13.69 -11.80
C ILE A 154 -16.93 -14.75 -10.70
N TRP A 155 -16.13 -15.82 -10.80
CA TRP A 155 -16.08 -16.88 -9.79
C TRP A 155 -15.64 -16.35 -8.41
N ALA A 156 -14.68 -15.42 -8.37
CA ALA A 156 -14.23 -14.79 -7.11
C ALA A 156 -15.35 -13.91 -6.51
N LYS A 157 -16.09 -13.15 -7.34
CA LYS A 157 -17.24 -12.35 -6.88
C LYS A 157 -18.31 -13.22 -6.21
N ILE A 158 -18.59 -14.41 -6.76
CA ILE A 158 -19.52 -15.37 -6.17
C ILE A 158 -19.00 -15.86 -4.82
N LEU A 159 -17.75 -16.32 -4.75
CA LEU A 159 -17.14 -16.84 -3.52
C LEU A 159 -17.04 -15.80 -2.41
N ILE A 160 -16.71 -14.55 -2.74
CA ILE A 160 -16.66 -13.43 -1.79
C ILE A 160 -18.05 -13.15 -1.19
N LYS A 161 -19.13 -13.30 -1.96
CA LYS A 161 -20.49 -13.06 -1.48
C LYS A 161 -21.05 -14.22 -0.64
N LEU A 162 -20.62 -15.46 -0.86
CA LEU A 162 -21.13 -16.63 -0.14
C LEU A 162 -20.64 -16.68 1.32
N PRO A 163 -21.47 -17.09 2.29
CA PRO A 163 -21.07 -17.33 3.67
C PRO A 163 -20.34 -18.66 3.80
N LEU A 164 -19.06 -18.69 3.37
CA LEU A 164 -18.29 -19.94 3.36
C LEU A 164 -17.69 -20.25 4.74
N PRO A 165 -17.71 -21.52 5.18
CA PRO A 165 -16.99 -21.98 6.38
C PRO A 165 -15.48 -21.73 6.28
N LYS A 166 -14.81 -21.53 7.41
CA LYS A 166 -13.34 -21.28 7.45
C LYS A 166 -12.53 -22.38 6.77
N ILE A 167 -13.00 -23.63 6.83
CA ILE A 167 -12.32 -24.77 6.20
C ILE A 167 -12.34 -24.66 4.67
N THR A 168 -13.47 -24.27 4.09
CA THR A 168 -13.61 -24.04 2.65
C THR A 168 -12.70 -22.92 2.17
N LEU A 169 -12.56 -21.85 2.96
CA LEU A 169 -11.65 -20.76 2.66
C LEU A 169 -10.19 -21.20 2.58
N ARG A 170 -9.76 -22.12 3.45
CA ARG A 170 -8.40 -22.71 3.37
C ARG A 170 -8.15 -23.47 2.06
N TRP A 171 -9.16 -24.21 1.59
CA TRP A 171 -9.08 -24.88 0.28
C TRP A 171 -9.00 -23.90 -0.88
N LEU A 172 -9.83 -22.84 -0.85
CA LEU A 172 -9.82 -21.79 -1.87
C LEU A 172 -8.48 -21.09 -1.98
N ILE A 173 -7.77 -20.90 -0.86
CA ILE A 173 -6.43 -20.33 -0.89
C ILE A 173 -5.42 -21.26 -1.55
N LYS A 174 -5.49 -22.55 -1.27
CA LYS A 174 -4.63 -23.51 -2.00
C LYS A 174 -4.86 -23.44 -3.52
N ILE A 175 -6.12 -23.31 -3.94
CA ILE A 175 -6.48 -23.13 -5.35
C ILE A 175 -5.97 -21.77 -5.86
N ALA A 176 -6.09 -20.69 -5.08
CA ALA A 176 -5.57 -19.38 -5.46
C ALA A 176 -4.04 -19.39 -5.60
N ILE A 177 -3.32 -20.02 -4.68
CA ILE A 177 -1.86 -20.21 -4.77
C ILE A 177 -1.49 -20.96 -6.04
N TRP A 178 -2.14 -22.09 -6.30
CA TRP A 178 -1.93 -22.88 -7.51
C TRP A 178 -2.20 -22.07 -8.79
N ALA A 179 -3.25 -21.24 -8.81
CA ALA A 179 -3.56 -20.37 -9.94
C ALA A 179 -2.50 -19.27 -10.15
N VAL A 180 -2.00 -18.68 -9.05
CA VAL A 180 -0.90 -17.69 -9.09
C VAL A 180 0.37 -18.32 -9.63
N GLU A 181 0.75 -19.51 -9.15
CA GLU A 181 1.94 -20.24 -9.60
C GLU A 181 1.92 -20.54 -11.11
N ARG A 182 0.73 -20.69 -11.71
CA ARG A 182 0.58 -20.93 -13.15
C ARG A 182 0.45 -19.67 -14.01
N LYS A 183 -0.14 -18.61 -13.48
CA LYS A 183 -0.47 -17.41 -14.28
C LYS A 183 0.57 -16.31 -14.19
N VAL A 184 1.30 -16.24 -13.09
CA VAL A 184 2.32 -15.22 -12.88
C VAL A 184 3.63 -15.74 -13.43
N THR A 185 4.29 -14.95 -14.26
CA THR A 185 5.55 -15.33 -14.93
C THR A 185 6.77 -14.94 -14.09
N GLU A 186 6.70 -13.82 -13.38
CA GLU A 186 7.80 -13.32 -12.53
C GLU A 186 7.89 -14.12 -11.22
N GLU A 187 9.04 -14.77 -10.97
CA GLU A 187 9.22 -15.62 -9.79
C GLU A 187 9.10 -14.83 -8.48
N GLY A 188 9.68 -13.64 -8.40
CA GLY A 188 9.55 -12.77 -7.24
C GLY A 188 8.10 -12.35 -6.96
N GLN A 189 7.30 -12.12 -8.00
CA GLN A 189 5.89 -11.80 -7.86
C GLN A 189 5.09 -13.02 -7.36
N LYS A 190 5.39 -14.24 -7.82
CA LYS A 190 4.80 -15.49 -7.29
C LYS A 190 5.03 -15.63 -5.80
N ILE A 191 6.29 -15.46 -5.36
CA ILE A 191 6.67 -15.56 -3.94
C ILE A 191 5.90 -14.53 -3.11
N ARG A 192 5.81 -13.28 -3.57
CA ARG A 192 5.06 -12.21 -2.89
C ARG A 192 3.59 -12.56 -2.75
N TYR A 193 2.93 -12.99 -3.84
CA TYR A 193 1.51 -13.35 -3.80
C TYR A 193 1.23 -14.56 -2.92
N ARG A 194 2.10 -15.59 -2.96
CA ARG A 194 1.99 -16.75 -2.08
C ARG A 194 2.08 -16.33 -0.60
N ARG A 195 3.08 -15.52 -0.25
CA ARG A 195 3.22 -14.99 1.13
C ARG A 195 2.00 -14.18 1.55
N THR A 196 1.54 -13.31 0.67
CA THR A 196 0.32 -12.53 0.88
C THR A 196 -0.86 -13.45 1.18
N LEU A 197 -1.15 -14.45 0.35
CA LEU A 197 -2.29 -15.34 0.51
C LEU A 197 -2.24 -16.17 1.80
N ILE A 198 -1.05 -16.62 2.21
CA ILE A 198 -0.88 -17.44 3.43
C ILE A 198 -1.05 -16.60 4.71
N SER A 199 -0.66 -15.33 4.68
CA SER A 199 -0.58 -14.45 5.85
C SER A 199 -1.90 -13.74 6.20
N GLN A 200 -2.97 -13.94 5.43
CA GLN A 200 -4.19 -13.16 5.58
C GLN A 200 -5.13 -13.61 6.70
N ASN A 201 -5.83 -12.63 7.26
CA ASN A 201 -7.09 -12.88 7.96
C ASN A 201 -8.24 -12.89 6.94
N TYR A 202 -8.78 -14.08 6.66
CA TYR A 202 -9.76 -14.29 5.60
C TYR A 202 -11.07 -13.52 5.75
N GLU A 203 -11.51 -13.31 6.98
CA GLU A 203 -12.72 -12.55 7.25
C GLU A 203 -12.54 -11.07 6.88
N ARG A 204 -11.38 -10.49 7.23
CA ARG A 204 -11.02 -9.12 6.86
C ARG A 204 -10.87 -8.93 5.36
N ILE A 205 -10.12 -9.86 4.73
CA ILE A 205 -9.96 -9.86 3.27
C ILE A 205 -11.33 -9.97 2.57
N ARG A 206 -12.22 -10.79 3.07
CA ARG A 206 -13.56 -10.94 2.52
C ARG A 206 -14.41 -9.68 2.69
N PHE A 207 -14.39 -9.03 3.86
CA PHE A 207 -15.13 -7.80 4.08
C PHE A 207 -14.61 -6.67 3.21
N SER A 208 -13.28 -6.49 3.14
CA SER A 208 -12.66 -5.50 2.26
C SER A 208 -12.96 -5.78 0.78
N ALA A 209 -12.82 -7.04 0.32
CA ALA A 209 -13.13 -7.42 -1.04
C ALA A 209 -14.59 -7.15 -1.43
N ARG A 210 -15.54 -7.40 -0.52
CA ARG A 210 -16.96 -7.10 -0.76
C ARG A 210 -17.23 -5.62 -1.02
N TYR A 211 -16.52 -4.76 -0.29
CA TYR A 211 -16.61 -3.32 -0.50
C TYR A 211 -15.91 -2.93 -1.81
N LEU A 212 -14.67 -3.39 -2.02
CA LEU A 212 -13.86 -3.04 -3.18
C LEU A 212 -14.47 -3.47 -4.52
N MET A 213 -15.29 -4.55 -4.55
CA MET A 213 -16.01 -4.97 -5.77
C MET A 213 -16.96 -3.90 -6.34
N GLY A 214 -17.44 -2.99 -5.52
CA GLY A 214 -18.36 -1.91 -5.92
C GLY A 214 -17.73 -0.53 -5.88
N TYR A 215 -16.44 -0.44 -5.53
CA TYR A 215 -15.74 0.83 -5.39
C TYR A 215 -15.10 1.27 -6.70
N SER A 216 -15.16 2.58 -6.95
CA SER A 216 -14.35 3.28 -7.94
C SER A 216 -13.83 4.60 -7.37
N LEU A 217 -12.67 5.05 -7.84
CA LEU A 217 -12.19 6.40 -7.55
C LEU A 217 -13.18 7.47 -8.01
N PRO A 218 -13.23 8.63 -7.35
CA PRO A 218 -14.00 9.77 -7.82
C PRO A 218 -13.60 10.18 -9.24
N GLU A 219 -14.58 10.64 -10.02
CA GLU A 219 -14.35 11.16 -11.38
C GLU A 219 -13.51 12.44 -11.41
N ASN A 220 -13.54 13.21 -10.32
CA ASN A 220 -12.73 14.42 -10.15
C ASN A 220 -11.61 14.19 -9.14
N LEU A 221 -10.35 14.39 -9.56
CA LEU A 221 -9.16 14.32 -8.74
C LEU A 221 -8.37 15.65 -8.72
N SER A 222 -9.01 16.76 -9.12
CA SER A 222 -8.37 18.08 -9.27
C SER A 222 -7.97 18.75 -7.94
N ASN A 223 -8.42 18.23 -6.79
CA ASN A 223 -7.99 18.75 -5.49
C ASN A 223 -6.60 18.28 -5.07
N ILE A 224 -6.00 17.34 -5.82
CA ILE A 224 -4.65 16.85 -5.53
C ILE A 224 -3.65 17.89 -6.02
N ASN A 225 -3.10 18.65 -5.08
CA ASN A 225 -2.24 19.80 -5.37
C ASN A 225 -0.75 19.53 -5.16
N ILE A 226 -0.39 18.39 -4.55
CA ILE A 226 1.01 18.01 -4.35
C ILE A 226 1.58 17.35 -5.63
N PRO A 227 2.89 17.46 -5.87
CA PRO A 227 3.53 16.74 -6.96
C PRO A 227 3.31 15.24 -6.87
N CYS A 228 2.87 14.63 -7.96
CA CYS A 228 2.58 13.20 -8.00
C CYS A 228 3.33 12.50 -9.14
N ALA A 229 3.75 11.26 -8.89
CA ALA A 229 4.29 10.38 -9.92
C ALA A 229 3.62 9.00 -9.87
N ASN A 230 3.53 8.34 -11.02
CA ASN A 230 3.06 6.96 -11.13
C ASN A 230 4.16 6.09 -11.74
N LEU A 231 4.64 5.10 -10.98
CA LEU A 231 5.54 4.07 -11.47
C LEU A 231 4.75 3.04 -12.27
N THR A 232 5.04 2.93 -13.56
CA THR A 232 4.29 2.09 -14.50
C THR A 232 5.18 1.04 -15.13
N ALA A 233 4.85 -0.23 -14.94
CA ALA A 233 5.52 -1.36 -15.58
C ALA A 233 4.72 -1.82 -16.81
N GLU A 234 5.34 -1.86 -17.98
CA GLU A 234 4.70 -2.36 -19.22
C GLU A 234 4.23 -3.81 -19.11
N SER A 235 4.93 -4.60 -18.30
CA SER A 235 4.60 -6.02 -18.06
C SER A 235 3.47 -6.27 -17.07
N ASP A 236 2.93 -5.23 -16.44
CA ASP A 236 1.91 -5.40 -15.38
C ASP A 236 0.51 -5.67 -15.97
N LYS A 237 0.23 -6.96 -16.16
CA LYS A 237 -1.08 -7.44 -16.69
C LYS A 237 -2.22 -7.39 -15.66
N LEU A 238 -1.95 -7.08 -14.40
CA LEU A 238 -2.95 -7.05 -13.33
C LEU A 238 -3.58 -5.67 -13.18
N HIS A 239 -2.80 -4.62 -13.45
CA HIS A 239 -3.24 -3.24 -13.39
C HIS A 239 -3.30 -2.74 -14.83
N GLY A 240 -4.51 -2.66 -15.39
CA GLY A 240 -4.71 -2.30 -16.80
C GLY A 240 -4.23 -0.88 -17.12
N SER A 241 -3.83 -0.64 -18.37
CA SER A 241 -3.53 0.70 -18.88
C SER A 241 -4.66 1.70 -18.61
N GLU A 242 -5.91 1.23 -18.62
CA GLU A 242 -7.11 2.03 -18.33
C GLU A 242 -7.08 2.72 -16.96
N ASP A 243 -6.50 2.08 -15.91
CA ASP A 243 -6.40 2.69 -14.59
C ASP A 243 -5.32 3.78 -14.56
N VAL A 244 -4.21 3.54 -15.26
CA VAL A 244 -3.11 4.53 -15.42
C VAL A 244 -3.60 5.73 -16.22
N ASP A 245 -4.27 5.48 -17.36
CA ASP A 245 -4.81 6.52 -18.24
C ASP A 245 -5.81 7.40 -17.48
N PHE A 246 -6.78 6.78 -16.78
CA PHE A 246 -7.76 7.51 -15.97
C PHE A 246 -7.08 8.42 -14.93
N ILE A 247 -6.12 7.87 -14.18
CA ILE A 247 -5.47 8.61 -13.09
C ILE A 247 -4.60 9.73 -13.64
N SER A 248 -3.88 9.50 -14.74
CA SER A 248 -3.04 10.51 -15.38
C SER A 248 -3.84 11.65 -16.01
N GLU A 249 -5.03 11.39 -16.51
CA GLU A 249 -5.93 12.42 -17.02
C GLU A 249 -6.56 13.29 -15.91
N LYS A 250 -6.76 12.72 -14.70
CA LYS A 250 -7.54 13.36 -13.63
C LYS A 250 -6.68 14.05 -12.56
N ILE A 251 -5.45 13.59 -12.34
CA ILE A 251 -4.53 14.24 -11.39
C ILE A 251 -3.70 15.29 -12.13
N PRO A 252 -3.77 16.56 -11.73
CA PRO A 252 -2.98 17.63 -12.37
C PRO A 252 -1.47 17.33 -12.30
N ASN A 253 -0.78 17.45 -13.44
CA ASN A 253 0.67 17.33 -13.54
C ASN A 253 1.26 16.00 -13.01
N LEU A 254 0.50 14.90 -13.07
CA LEU A 254 1.02 13.58 -12.72
C LEU A 254 2.15 13.17 -13.68
N GLN A 255 3.31 12.88 -13.13
CA GLN A 255 4.43 12.34 -13.91
C GLN A 255 4.31 10.83 -14.06
N ILE A 256 4.40 10.30 -15.28
CA ILE A 256 4.53 8.87 -15.53
C ILE A 256 6.02 8.51 -15.57
N ILE A 257 6.41 7.57 -14.72
CA ILE A 257 7.79 7.06 -14.64
C ILE A 257 7.76 5.58 -15.05
N PRO A 258 8.26 5.26 -16.25
CA PRO A 258 8.32 3.88 -16.71
C PRO A 258 9.37 3.09 -15.92
N ILE A 259 9.01 1.87 -15.52
CA ILE A 259 9.90 0.92 -14.85
C ILE A 259 9.90 -0.43 -15.59
N PRO A 260 11.01 -1.19 -15.53
CA PRO A 260 11.14 -2.43 -16.31
C PRO A 260 10.11 -3.51 -15.96
N SER A 261 9.73 -3.62 -14.67
CA SER A 261 8.79 -4.63 -14.22
C SER A 261 8.17 -4.28 -12.85
N ASN A 262 7.08 -4.97 -12.50
CA ASN A 262 6.51 -4.86 -11.16
C ASN A 262 7.48 -5.37 -10.07
N GLN A 263 8.31 -6.38 -10.38
CA GLN A 263 9.37 -6.85 -9.49
C GLN A 263 10.39 -5.77 -9.18
N TYR A 264 10.80 -4.99 -10.17
CA TYR A 264 11.75 -3.88 -10.05
C TYR A 264 11.30 -2.84 -9.00
N ALA A 265 10.00 -2.53 -8.96
CA ALA A 265 9.43 -1.59 -7.98
C ALA A 265 9.57 -2.05 -6.50
N HIS A 266 9.91 -3.32 -6.27
CA HIS A 266 10.10 -3.89 -4.94
C HIS A 266 11.59 -4.09 -4.58
N GLN A 267 12.50 -3.70 -5.47
CA GLN A 267 13.96 -3.80 -5.29
C GLN A 267 14.56 -2.42 -4.99
N ALA A 268 15.78 -2.41 -4.48
CA ALA A 268 16.51 -1.18 -4.20
C ALA A 268 16.76 -0.32 -5.45
N ASP A 269 16.86 -0.97 -6.61
CA ASP A 269 17.15 -0.27 -7.88
C ASP A 269 16.13 0.82 -8.23
N VAL A 270 14.87 0.69 -7.78
CA VAL A 270 13.83 1.70 -8.03
C VAL A 270 14.10 3.02 -7.30
N LEU A 271 15.02 3.03 -6.32
CA LEU A 271 15.33 4.23 -5.57
C LEU A 271 15.91 5.34 -6.45
N LYS A 272 16.59 5.00 -7.55
CA LYS A 272 17.10 6.00 -8.50
C LYS A 272 15.98 6.79 -9.18
N GLU A 273 14.88 6.15 -9.55
CA GLU A 273 13.71 6.81 -10.14
C GLU A 273 12.98 7.66 -9.10
N ILE A 274 12.83 7.13 -7.87
CA ILE A 274 12.21 7.83 -6.75
C ILE A 274 13.02 9.06 -6.36
N ASP A 275 14.33 8.92 -6.17
CA ASP A 275 15.21 10.01 -5.79
C ASP A 275 15.30 11.06 -6.90
N SER A 276 15.34 10.66 -8.18
CA SER A 276 15.31 11.58 -9.32
C SER A 276 14.05 12.46 -9.32
N PHE A 277 12.87 11.85 -9.06
CA PHE A 277 11.62 12.60 -8.96
C PHE A 277 11.63 13.57 -7.78
N GLN A 278 12.09 13.13 -6.61
CA GLN A 278 12.09 13.94 -5.38
C GLN A 278 13.11 15.07 -5.42
N SER A 279 14.31 14.84 -5.96
CA SER A 279 15.36 15.86 -6.07
C SER A 279 15.00 17.03 -7.01
N ILE A 280 14.25 16.77 -8.07
CA ILE A 280 13.72 17.82 -8.94
C ILE A 280 12.82 18.79 -8.16
N LEU A 281 12.03 18.25 -7.22
CA LEU A 281 11.11 19.06 -6.40
C LEU A 281 11.87 19.90 -5.37
N GLU A 282 12.86 19.31 -4.69
CA GLU A 282 13.67 20.00 -3.68
C GLU A 282 14.50 21.16 -4.31
N ASN A 283 14.99 20.99 -5.54
CA ASN A 283 15.69 22.04 -6.27
C ASN A 283 14.76 23.19 -6.69
N ASN A 284 13.50 22.90 -7.02
CA ASN A 284 12.51 23.92 -7.39
C ASN A 284 12.01 24.73 -6.17
N GLU A 285 12.08 24.20 -4.95
CA GLU A 285 11.75 24.93 -3.72
C GLU A 285 12.84 25.92 -3.29
N GLN A 286 14.07 25.78 -3.83
CA GLN A 286 15.22 26.63 -3.50
C GLN A 286 15.41 27.81 -4.49
N MET A 287 14.66 27.85 -5.57
CA MET A 287 14.65 28.96 -6.56
C MET A 287 13.49 29.90 -6.32
#